data_12fc04d8536663b202921f2f9791e176
#
_entry.id   12fc04d8536663b202921f2f9791e176
#
_cell.length_a   1.000
_cell.length_b   1.000
_cell.length_c   1.000
_cell.angle_alpha   90.00
_cell.angle_beta   90.00
_cell.angle_gamma   90.00
#
_symmetry.space_group_name_H-M   'P 1'
#
loop_
_entity.id
_entity.type
_entity.pdbx_description
1 polymer ?
#
loop_
_entity_poly.entity_id
_entity_poly.type
_entity_poly.pdbx_seq_one_letter_code
_entity_poly.pdbx_strand_id
1 'polypeptide(L)'
;VGSEMCIRDRYCTFQLKEIQDINILFQLTSAFYSEADKYRSTVEKIIETVHYHTFAVELAAKLLENGISTPGQLLAKLQEERASLDNEDKIKIIKDGQSSKATYYSHIHTLFSLYALSRKQQDIMCNLCFLPYTGISARIFTKWLELPTLNEINDLIETGFVQTTTRHTISLHPMIKEIALSETKPSVSSCHILLDSLQKICLMHGMEVAYYKKLFQTIGNIIELIEKDDIPKYLLFLENAFPYMDNYNYHKGMKLSLIHI
;
A
#
# COMPACT_ATOMS: atom_id res chain seq x y z
N VAL A 1 -25.82 -17.31 -28.27
CA VAL A 1 -24.57 -16.71 -28.77
C VAL A 1 -24.93 -15.30 -29.24
N GLY A 2 -24.73 -14.25 -28.48
CA GLY A 2 -25.06 -12.90 -28.93
C GLY A 2 -25.09 -11.79 -27.88
N SER A 3 -24.83 -12.03 -26.59
CA SER A 3 -24.99 -10.99 -25.56
C SER A 3 -23.70 -10.32 -25.04
N GLU A 4 -22.54 -10.90 -25.22
CA GLU A 4 -21.29 -10.34 -24.71
C GLU A 4 -20.66 -9.26 -25.63
N MET A 5 -20.97 -9.30 -26.91
CA MET A 5 -20.41 -8.37 -27.90
C MET A 5 -21.06 -6.97 -27.87
N CYS A 6 -22.33 -6.87 -27.41
CA CYS A 6 -23.04 -5.59 -27.31
C CYS A 6 -22.72 -4.74 -26.08
N ILE A 7 -22.03 -5.28 -25.10
CA ILE A 7 -21.69 -4.54 -23.85
C ILE A 7 -20.41 -3.73 -24.02
N ARG A 8 -19.47 -4.20 -24.85
CA ARG A 8 -18.16 -3.52 -25.07
C ARG A 8 -18.28 -2.19 -25.80
N ASP A 9 -19.28 -2.00 -26.65
CA ASP A 9 -19.45 -0.78 -27.47
C ASP A 9 -20.14 0.37 -26.75
N ARG A 10 -20.58 0.17 -25.49
CA ARG A 10 -21.27 1.21 -24.71
C ARG A 10 -20.40 1.94 -23.67
N TYR A 11 -19.17 1.52 -23.46
CA TYR A 11 -18.27 2.17 -22.51
C TYR A 11 -17.12 2.87 -23.25
N CYS A 12 -17.10 4.19 -23.18
CA CYS A 12 -15.91 4.95 -23.52
C CYS A 12 -14.83 4.65 -22.46
N THR A 13 -13.81 3.89 -22.83
CA THR A 13 -12.62 3.71 -21.98
C THR A 13 -11.80 5.00 -22.03
N PHE A 14 -11.84 5.77 -20.95
CA PHE A 14 -10.92 6.88 -20.75
C PHE A 14 -9.60 6.33 -20.19
N GLN A 15 -8.54 6.45 -20.96
CA GLN A 15 -7.20 6.19 -20.48
C GLN A 15 -6.70 7.46 -19.79
N LEU A 16 -6.61 7.44 -18.45
CA LEU A 16 -5.97 8.51 -17.68
C LEU A 16 -4.48 8.52 -18.06
N LYS A 17 -4.01 9.65 -18.60
CA LYS A 17 -2.59 9.89 -18.84
C LYS A 17 -1.96 10.50 -17.59
N GLU A 18 -0.67 10.24 -17.40
CA GLU A 18 0.12 10.91 -16.37
C GLU A 18 0.14 12.42 -16.62
N ILE A 19 0.12 13.19 -15.53
CA ILE A 19 0.22 14.65 -15.60
C ILE A 19 1.69 14.98 -15.88
N GLN A 20 1.97 15.55 -17.06
CA GLN A 20 3.33 15.96 -17.45
C GLN A 20 3.55 17.47 -17.36
N ASP A 21 2.56 18.21 -16.87
CA ASP A 21 2.65 19.66 -16.68
C ASP A 21 3.27 19.99 -15.31
N ILE A 22 4.48 20.55 -15.33
CA ILE A 22 5.23 20.90 -14.13
C ILE A 22 4.48 21.92 -13.27
N ASN A 23 3.69 22.83 -13.87
CA ASN A 23 2.96 23.83 -13.11
C ASN A 23 1.82 23.19 -12.31
N ILE A 24 1.12 22.22 -12.90
CA ILE A 24 0.06 21.46 -12.20
C ILE A 24 0.67 20.65 -11.05
N LEU A 25 1.81 19.98 -11.27
CA LEU A 25 2.50 19.22 -10.23
C LEU A 25 3.12 20.12 -9.15
N PHE A 26 3.57 21.32 -9.53
CA PHE A 26 4.01 22.31 -8.56
C PHE A 26 2.84 22.81 -7.70
N GLN A 27 1.65 23.06 -8.27
CA GLN A 27 0.44 23.39 -7.50
C GLN A 27 0.05 22.24 -6.56
N LEU A 28 0.15 20.98 -7.01
CA LEU A 28 -0.05 19.82 -6.15
C LEU A 28 0.95 19.80 -4.98
N THR A 29 2.23 20.07 -5.26
CA THR A 29 3.26 20.19 -4.21
C THR A 29 2.93 21.28 -3.23
N SER A 30 2.53 22.47 -3.70
CA SER A 30 2.16 23.62 -2.86
C SER A 30 0.91 23.37 -2.01
N ALA A 31 0.04 22.44 -2.40
CA ALA A 31 -1.10 22.04 -1.60
C ALA A 31 -0.70 21.20 -0.35
N PHE A 32 0.47 20.58 -0.37
CA PHE A 32 0.96 19.72 0.73
C PHE A 32 2.23 20.25 1.40
N TYR A 33 2.97 21.15 0.75
CA TYR A 33 4.20 21.74 1.28
C TYR A 33 4.09 23.27 1.29
N SER A 34 3.96 23.85 2.48
CA SER A 34 3.70 25.28 2.69
C SER A 34 4.83 26.20 2.22
N GLU A 35 6.09 25.73 2.23
CA GLU A 35 7.26 26.49 1.78
C GLU A 35 7.64 26.23 0.30
N ALA A 36 6.76 25.62 -0.50
CA ALA A 36 7.09 25.25 -1.88
C ALA A 36 7.57 26.43 -2.73
N ASP A 37 6.93 27.58 -2.63
CA ASP A 37 7.31 28.80 -3.39
C ASP A 37 8.70 29.31 -3.02
N LYS A 38 9.10 29.21 -1.76
CA LYS A 38 10.43 29.62 -1.28
C LYS A 38 11.54 28.77 -1.90
N TYR A 39 11.26 27.49 -2.16
CA TYR A 39 12.21 26.54 -2.72
C TYR A 39 11.83 26.08 -4.14
N ARG A 40 11.11 26.93 -4.88
CA ARG A 40 10.48 26.60 -6.17
C ARG A 40 11.43 25.88 -7.12
N SER A 41 12.62 26.43 -7.37
CA SER A 41 13.58 25.81 -8.29
C SER A 41 14.04 24.40 -7.87
N THR A 42 14.15 24.15 -6.56
CA THR A 42 14.52 22.83 -6.02
C THR A 42 13.36 21.87 -6.10
N VAL A 43 12.15 22.33 -5.83
CA VAL A 43 10.91 21.55 -5.95
C VAL A 43 10.66 21.13 -7.39
N GLU A 44 10.83 22.05 -8.36
CA GLU A 44 10.71 21.72 -9.79
C GLU A 44 11.71 20.63 -10.20
N LYS A 45 12.95 20.68 -9.72
CA LYS A 45 13.95 19.62 -9.96
C LYS A 45 13.57 18.28 -9.28
N ILE A 46 12.95 18.30 -8.12
CA ILE A 46 12.43 17.09 -7.47
C ILE A 46 11.34 16.46 -8.36
N ILE A 47 10.38 17.26 -8.86
CA ILE A 47 9.32 16.83 -9.77
C ILE A 47 9.90 16.18 -11.03
N GLU A 48 10.91 16.80 -11.63
CA GLU A 48 11.61 16.26 -12.81
C GLU A 48 12.34 14.94 -12.48
N THR A 49 13.01 14.88 -11.32
CA THR A 49 13.77 13.69 -10.88
C THR A 49 12.85 12.49 -10.67
N VAL A 50 11.67 12.68 -10.10
CA VAL A 50 10.66 11.62 -9.94
C VAL A 50 9.80 11.40 -11.20
N HIS A 51 10.25 11.92 -12.35
CA HIS A 51 9.63 11.75 -13.69
C HIS A 51 8.13 12.12 -13.70
N TYR A 52 7.75 13.20 -13.05
CA TYR A 52 6.37 13.71 -13.00
C TYR A 52 5.36 12.72 -12.40
N HIS A 53 5.83 11.68 -11.69
CA HIS A 53 4.94 10.70 -11.08
C HIS A 53 4.15 11.32 -9.92
N THR A 54 2.87 11.55 -10.11
CA THR A 54 1.98 12.31 -9.21
C THR A 54 2.05 11.82 -7.75
N PHE A 55 2.04 10.51 -7.52
CA PHE A 55 2.11 9.95 -6.17
C PHE A 55 3.48 10.19 -5.51
N ALA A 56 4.57 10.08 -6.27
CA ALA A 56 5.91 10.39 -5.75
C ALA A 56 6.06 11.87 -5.40
N VAL A 57 5.48 12.75 -6.22
CA VAL A 57 5.43 14.21 -5.96
C VAL A 57 4.64 14.51 -4.69
N GLU A 58 3.46 13.92 -4.50
CA GLU A 58 2.66 14.06 -3.28
C GLU A 58 3.42 13.58 -2.05
N LEU A 59 4.04 12.40 -2.13
CA LEU A 59 4.79 11.81 -1.03
C LEU A 59 6.01 12.68 -0.67
N ALA A 60 6.76 13.16 -1.67
CA ALA A 60 7.87 14.09 -1.46
C ALA A 60 7.42 15.37 -0.75
N ALA A 61 6.30 15.99 -1.19
CA ALA A 61 5.76 17.19 -0.59
C ALA A 61 5.40 16.98 0.90
N LYS A 62 4.76 15.86 1.23
CA LYS A 62 4.42 15.52 2.63
C LYS A 62 5.65 15.27 3.50
N LEU A 63 6.68 14.63 2.96
CA LEU A 63 7.95 14.45 3.68
C LEU A 63 8.64 15.78 3.97
N LEU A 64 8.58 16.73 3.03
CA LEU A 64 9.12 18.09 3.23
C LEU A 64 8.32 18.87 4.27
N GLU A 65 7.00 18.84 4.23
CA GLU A 65 6.12 19.52 5.20
C GLU A 65 6.34 19.00 6.63
N ASN A 66 6.51 17.69 6.78
CA ASN A 66 6.79 17.06 8.08
C ASN A 66 8.25 17.28 8.56
N GLY A 67 9.06 18.03 7.81
CA GLY A 67 10.45 18.35 8.22
C GLY A 67 11.39 17.14 8.24
N ILE A 68 11.02 16.02 7.61
CA ILE A 68 11.83 14.81 7.56
C ILE A 68 13.10 15.00 6.74
N SER A 69 13.02 15.88 5.75
CA SER A 69 14.17 16.27 4.91
C SER A 69 14.03 17.71 4.44
N THR A 70 15.15 18.37 4.17
CA THR A 70 15.13 19.64 3.45
C THR A 70 15.03 19.40 1.94
N PRO A 71 14.49 20.36 1.14
CA PRO A 71 14.39 20.19 -0.30
C PRO A 71 15.71 19.82 -0.98
N GLY A 72 16.83 20.43 -0.55
CA GLY A 72 18.14 20.12 -1.09
C GLY A 72 18.63 18.70 -0.75
N GLN A 73 18.42 18.24 0.48
CA GLN A 73 18.77 16.89 0.90
C GLN A 73 17.94 15.84 0.17
N LEU A 74 16.63 16.10 0.04
CA LEU A 74 15.73 15.19 -0.68
C LEU A 74 16.14 15.06 -2.14
N LEU A 75 16.40 16.18 -2.83
CA LEU A 75 16.85 16.17 -4.21
C LEU A 75 18.17 15.40 -4.38
N ALA A 76 19.15 15.63 -3.49
CA ALA A 76 20.43 14.94 -3.54
C ALA A 76 20.26 13.42 -3.43
N LYS A 77 19.44 12.95 -2.51
CA LYS A 77 19.16 11.51 -2.32
C LYS A 77 18.48 10.88 -3.51
N LEU A 78 17.46 11.55 -4.08
CA LEU A 78 16.76 11.05 -5.27
C LEU A 78 17.70 10.99 -6.49
N GLN A 79 18.65 11.92 -6.62
CA GLN A 79 19.64 11.91 -7.68
C GLN A 79 20.71 10.83 -7.49
N GLU A 80 21.12 10.57 -6.26
CA GLU A 80 22.08 9.51 -5.91
C GLU A 80 21.52 8.13 -6.26
N GLU A 81 20.28 7.85 -5.88
CA GLU A 81 19.58 6.62 -6.24
C GLU A 81 19.43 6.45 -7.75
N ARG A 82 19.09 7.51 -8.47
CA ARG A 82 19.03 7.48 -9.93
C ARG A 82 20.36 7.10 -10.55
N ALA A 83 21.44 7.66 -10.06
CA ALA A 83 22.80 7.35 -10.57
C ALA A 83 23.19 5.89 -10.29
N SER A 84 22.75 5.31 -9.17
CA SER A 84 22.92 3.89 -8.83
C SER A 84 22.14 2.99 -9.80
N LEU A 85 20.87 3.30 -10.08
CA LEU A 85 20.04 2.55 -11.01
C LEU A 85 20.57 2.58 -12.44
N ASP A 86 21.02 3.74 -12.92
CA ASP A 86 21.60 3.86 -14.25
C ASP A 86 22.84 2.98 -14.45
N ASN A 87 23.52 2.61 -13.36
CA ASN A 87 24.67 1.70 -13.40
C ASN A 87 24.28 0.22 -13.31
N GLU A 88 23.23 -0.13 -12.55
CA GLU A 88 22.82 -1.53 -12.34
C GLU A 88 21.85 -2.03 -13.44
N ASP A 89 20.98 -1.17 -13.94
CA ASP A 89 19.88 -1.56 -14.84
C ASP A 89 20.28 -1.74 -16.31
N LYS A 90 21.46 -1.33 -16.74
CA LYS A 90 21.94 -1.64 -18.10
C LYS A 90 21.99 -3.14 -18.41
N ILE A 91 21.95 -4.00 -17.39
CA ILE A 91 21.99 -5.46 -17.53
C ILE A 91 20.59 -6.10 -17.48
N LYS A 92 19.58 -5.45 -16.86
CA LYS A 92 18.24 -6.04 -16.65
C LYS A 92 17.13 -5.54 -17.58
N ILE A 93 17.27 -4.38 -18.19
CA ILE A 93 16.21 -3.67 -18.94
C ILE A 93 15.93 -4.25 -20.33
N ILE A 94 16.73 -5.18 -20.84
CA ILE A 94 16.57 -5.73 -22.19
C ILE A 94 15.35 -6.68 -22.33
N LYS A 95 14.64 -7.03 -21.24
CA LYS A 95 13.65 -8.10 -21.32
C LYS A 95 12.17 -7.73 -21.43
N ASP A 96 11.66 -6.58 -20.98
CA ASP A 96 10.19 -6.44 -20.92
C ASP A 96 9.55 -5.06 -21.14
N GLY A 97 10.23 -4.04 -21.58
CA GLY A 97 9.59 -2.71 -21.79
C GLY A 97 9.06 -2.05 -20.50
N GLN A 98 9.53 -2.46 -19.32
CA GLN A 98 9.07 -2.01 -17.99
C GLN A 98 10.02 -1.01 -17.31
N SER A 99 10.91 -0.35 -18.06
CA SER A 99 11.88 0.61 -17.48
C SER A 99 11.24 1.69 -16.59
N SER A 100 10.06 2.18 -16.95
CA SER A 100 9.36 3.21 -16.18
C SER A 100 8.93 2.73 -14.80
N LYS A 101 8.43 1.50 -14.66
CA LYS A 101 7.95 0.96 -13.36
C LYS A 101 9.08 0.78 -12.35
N ALA A 102 10.24 0.28 -12.79
CA ALA A 102 11.40 0.07 -11.91
C ALA A 102 11.91 1.41 -11.35
N THR A 103 11.99 2.44 -12.17
CA THR A 103 12.45 3.77 -11.77
C THR A 103 11.49 4.41 -10.75
N TYR A 104 10.18 4.35 -10.98
CA TYR A 104 9.18 4.87 -10.03
C TYR A 104 9.20 4.14 -8.70
N TYR A 105 9.35 2.82 -8.73
CA TYR A 105 9.46 2.01 -7.52
C TYR A 105 10.66 2.45 -6.67
N SER A 106 11.83 2.63 -7.29
CA SER A 106 13.03 3.07 -6.59
C SER A 106 12.87 4.43 -5.94
N HIS A 107 12.33 5.42 -6.64
CA HIS A 107 12.08 6.74 -6.06
C HIS A 107 11.11 6.68 -4.87
N ILE A 108 10.03 5.90 -4.98
CA ILE A 108 9.07 5.75 -3.87
C ILE A 108 9.70 4.97 -2.72
N HIS A 109 10.53 3.96 -2.99
CA HIS A 109 11.29 3.24 -1.98
C HIS A 109 12.25 4.18 -1.23
N THR A 110 12.97 5.05 -1.95
CA THR A 110 13.83 6.07 -1.34
C THR A 110 13.04 7.00 -0.43
N LEU A 111 11.90 7.52 -0.90
CA LEU A 111 11.01 8.37 -0.10
C LEU A 111 10.51 7.64 1.16
N PHE A 112 10.15 6.37 1.02
CA PHE A 112 9.72 5.54 2.14
C PHE A 112 10.85 5.31 3.15
N SER A 113 12.06 5.02 2.68
CA SER A 113 13.22 4.76 3.53
C SER A 113 13.71 5.99 4.28
N LEU A 114 13.45 7.20 3.76
CA LEU A 114 13.76 8.46 4.46
C LEU A 114 12.95 8.66 5.72
N TYR A 115 11.74 8.11 5.76
CA TYR A 115 10.90 8.11 6.94
C TYR A 115 11.24 6.91 7.82
N ALA A 116 12.02 7.14 8.86
CA ALA A 116 12.36 6.10 9.83
C ALA A 116 11.11 5.70 10.63
N LEU A 117 10.38 4.70 10.16
CA LEU A 117 9.21 4.16 10.85
C LEU A 117 9.59 3.69 12.26
N SER A 118 8.84 4.11 13.26
CA SER A 118 8.91 3.53 14.60
C SER A 118 8.55 2.05 14.55
N ARG A 119 8.98 1.27 15.55
CA ARG A 119 8.65 -0.15 15.62
C ARG A 119 7.14 -0.41 15.55
N LYS A 120 6.33 0.41 16.23
CA LYS A 120 4.87 0.32 16.16
C LYS A 120 4.32 0.60 14.77
N GLN A 121 4.87 1.60 14.07
CA GLN A 121 4.47 1.90 12.70
C GLN A 121 4.87 0.79 11.74
N GLN A 122 6.04 0.16 11.94
CA GLN A 122 6.44 -1.03 11.16
C GLN A 122 5.47 -2.18 11.38
N ASP A 123 5.07 -2.46 12.63
CA ASP A 123 4.08 -3.50 12.95
C ASP A 123 2.71 -3.19 12.31
N ILE A 124 2.28 -1.93 12.32
CA ILE A 124 1.05 -1.49 11.67
C ILE A 124 1.15 -1.66 10.14
N MET A 125 2.25 -1.20 9.52
CA MET A 125 2.48 -1.34 8.08
C MET A 125 2.53 -2.80 7.64
N CYS A 126 3.16 -3.66 8.43
CA CYS A 126 3.19 -5.11 8.23
C CYS A 126 1.77 -5.69 8.09
N ASN A 127 0.86 -5.30 8.98
CA ASN A 127 -0.52 -5.77 8.96
C ASN A 127 -1.40 -5.08 7.91
N LEU A 128 -1.12 -3.80 7.57
CA LEU A 128 -1.83 -3.06 6.52
C LEU A 128 -1.64 -3.69 5.13
N CYS A 129 -0.54 -4.42 4.91
CA CYS A 129 -0.27 -5.13 3.66
C CYS A 129 -1.37 -6.12 3.27
N PHE A 130 -2.12 -6.64 4.23
CA PHE A 130 -3.20 -7.59 3.97
C PHE A 130 -4.53 -6.94 3.61
N LEU A 131 -4.68 -5.61 3.82
CA LEU A 131 -5.92 -4.94 3.49
C LEU A 131 -6.20 -4.94 1.98
N PRO A 132 -7.48 -5.03 1.58
CA PRO A 132 -7.85 -4.84 0.17
C PRO A 132 -7.61 -3.39 -0.27
N TYR A 133 -7.36 -3.16 -1.55
CA TYR A 133 -7.17 -1.81 -2.09
C TYR A 133 -8.38 -0.88 -1.90
N THR A 134 -9.58 -1.46 -1.75
CA THR A 134 -10.79 -0.70 -1.41
C THR A 134 -10.80 -0.21 0.05
N GLY A 135 -9.80 -0.62 0.83
CA GLY A 135 -9.62 -0.25 2.21
C GLY A 135 -10.65 -0.79 3.17
N ILE A 136 -10.39 -0.62 4.46
CA ILE A 136 -11.30 -0.92 5.57
C ILE A 136 -11.38 0.29 6.50
N SER A 137 -12.43 0.40 7.31
CA SER A 137 -12.52 1.46 8.31
C SER A 137 -11.31 1.45 9.25
N ALA A 138 -10.68 2.61 9.46
CA ALA A 138 -9.56 2.75 10.38
C ALA A 138 -9.90 2.24 11.79
N ARG A 139 -11.14 2.49 12.26
CA ARG A 139 -11.62 2.02 13.58
C ARG A 139 -11.73 0.49 13.63
N ILE A 140 -12.13 -0.16 12.54
CA ILE A 140 -12.21 -1.63 12.49
C ILE A 140 -10.80 -2.20 12.52
N PHE A 141 -9.88 -1.66 11.73
CA PHE A 141 -8.49 -2.10 11.70
C PHE A 141 -7.79 -1.90 13.04
N THR A 142 -8.02 -0.77 13.71
CA THR A 142 -7.53 -0.50 15.07
C THR A 142 -8.00 -1.56 16.07
N LYS A 143 -9.27 -1.98 15.97
CA LYS A 143 -9.81 -3.06 16.82
C LYS A 143 -9.15 -4.40 16.51
N TRP A 144 -8.89 -4.70 15.23
CA TRP A 144 -8.23 -5.95 14.85
C TRP A 144 -6.80 -6.05 15.40
N LEU A 145 -6.10 -4.92 15.49
CA LEU A 145 -4.74 -4.86 16.04
C LEU A 145 -4.70 -4.57 17.54
N GLU A 146 -5.87 -4.47 18.20
CA GLU A 146 -5.97 -4.13 19.62
C GLU A 146 -5.23 -2.83 19.98
N LEU A 147 -5.15 -1.87 19.04
CA LEU A 147 -4.47 -0.60 19.25
C LEU A 147 -5.29 0.30 20.20
N PRO A 148 -4.64 0.96 21.16
CA PRO A 148 -5.32 1.84 22.11
C PRO A 148 -5.86 3.12 21.46
N THR A 149 -5.22 3.60 20.39
CA THR A 149 -5.55 4.86 19.71
C THR A 149 -5.35 4.75 18.20
N LEU A 150 -5.81 5.77 17.46
CA LEU A 150 -5.60 5.93 16.03
C LEU A 150 -4.32 6.74 15.70
N ASN A 151 -3.58 7.23 16.70
CA ASN A 151 -2.49 8.17 16.48
C ASN A 151 -1.46 7.68 15.46
N GLU A 152 -0.93 6.48 15.66
CA GLU A 152 0.08 5.90 14.75
C GLU A 152 -0.43 5.75 13.30
N ILE A 153 -1.74 5.45 13.15
CA ILE A 153 -2.37 5.38 11.83
C ILE A 153 -2.51 6.78 11.22
N ASN A 154 -2.88 7.78 12.03
CA ASN A 154 -2.97 9.17 11.58
C ASN A 154 -1.62 9.71 11.13
N ASP A 155 -0.54 9.43 11.88
CA ASP A 155 0.82 9.80 11.48
C ASP A 155 1.19 9.20 10.11
N LEU A 156 0.83 7.92 9.88
CA LEU A 156 1.06 7.27 8.58
C LEU A 156 0.19 7.84 7.46
N ILE A 157 -0.99 8.40 7.77
CA ILE A 157 -1.83 9.12 6.81
C ILE A 157 -1.21 10.48 6.47
N GLU A 158 -0.74 11.21 7.48
CA GLU A 158 -0.11 12.52 7.31
C GLU A 158 1.16 12.44 6.46
N THR A 159 1.97 11.40 6.64
CA THR A 159 3.14 11.14 5.81
C THR A 159 2.81 10.68 4.38
N GLY A 160 1.57 10.27 4.12
CA GLY A 160 1.11 9.81 2.82
C GLY A 160 1.30 8.33 2.54
N PHE A 161 1.86 7.56 3.47
CA PHE A 161 2.02 6.11 3.30
C PHE A 161 0.68 5.37 3.36
N VAL A 162 -0.23 5.83 4.21
CA VAL A 162 -1.59 5.31 4.30
C VAL A 162 -2.55 6.27 3.61
N GLN A 163 -3.29 5.76 2.64
CA GLN A 163 -4.35 6.51 1.97
C GLN A 163 -5.63 6.44 2.78
N THR A 164 -6.38 7.55 2.83
CA THR A 164 -7.68 7.60 3.47
C THR A 164 -8.74 8.18 2.52
N THR A 165 -9.97 7.78 2.72
CA THR A 165 -11.14 8.30 1.99
C THR A 165 -12.01 9.14 2.91
N THR A 166 -12.96 9.89 2.33
CA THR A 166 -13.99 10.65 3.07
C THR A 166 -14.82 9.79 4.03
N ARG A 167 -14.84 8.46 3.84
CA ARG A 167 -15.53 7.51 4.72
C ARG A 167 -14.61 6.93 5.80
N HIS A 168 -13.44 7.54 6.04
CA HIS A 168 -12.44 7.06 6.99
C HIS A 168 -12.01 5.60 6.75
N THR A 169 -12.01 5.16 5.49
CA THR A 169 -11.40 3.88 5.12
C THR A 169 -9.91 4.11 4.83
N ILE A 170 -9.08 3.18 5.27
CA ILE A 170 -7.64 3.19 5.08
C ILE A 170 -7.20 2.06 4.16
N SER A 171 -6.20 2.33 3.33
CA SER A 171 -5.54 1.35 2.46
C SER A 171 -4.12 1.79 2.16
N LEU A 172 -3.32 0.89 1.61
CA LEU A 172 -2.01 1.24 1.07
C LEU A 172 -2.11 1.49 -0.44
N HIS A 173 -1.34 2.47 -0.93
CA HIS A 173 -1.07 2.55 -2.35
C HIS A 173 -0.37 1.26 -2.82
N PRO A 174 -0.67 0.71 -4.02
CA PRO A 174 -0.06 -0.55 -4.48
C PRO A 174 1.47 -0.59 -4.34
N MET A 175 2.18 0.46 -4.72
CA MET A 175 3.64 0.52 -4.62
C MET A 175 4.12 0.55 -3.17
N ILE A 176 3.44 1.27 -2.27
CA ILE A 176 3.75 1.24 -0.84
C ILE A 176 3.50 -0.16 -0.25
N LYS A 177 2.44 -0.84 -0.70
CA LYS A 177 2.17 -2.22 -0.29
C LYS A 177 3.31 -3.16 -0.68
N GLU A 178 3.82 -3.07 -1.91
CA GLU A 178 4.96 -3.88 -2.38
C GLU A 178 6.23 -3.60 -1.57
N ILE A 179 6.55 -2.33 -1.32
CA ILE A 179 7.69 -1.92 -0.49
C ILE A 179 7.52 -2.44 0.93
N ALA A 180 6.36 -2.21 1.55
CA ALA A 180 6.10 -2.64 2.91
C ALA A 180 6.17 -4.18 3.06
N LEU A 181 5.68 -4.95 2.09
CA LEU A 181 5.84 -6.41 2.07
C LEU A 181 7.31 -6.83 2.02
N SER A 182 8.12 -6.16 1.19
CA SER A 182 9.55 -6.44 1.08
C SER A 182 10.31 -6.10 2.35
N GLU A 183 10.02 -4.95 2.96
CA GLU A 183 10.73 -4.43 4.13
C GLU A 183 10.30 -5.13 5.43
N THR A 184 9.00 -5.36 5.62
CA THR A 184 8.47 -5.89 6.89
C THR A 184 8.36 -7.40 6.92
N LYS A 185 8.34 -8.06 5.75
CA LYS A 185 8.23 -9.52 5.61
C LYS A 185 7.18 -10.12 6.55
N PRO A 186 5.87 -9.82 6.32
CA PRO A 186 4.81 -10.24 7.23
C PRO A 186 4.79 -11.75 7.44
N SER A 187 4.86 -12.20 8.68
CA SER A 187 4.85 -13.61 9.06
C SER A 187 3.73 -13.94 10.04
N VAL A 188 3.41 -15.21 10.21
CA VAL A 188 2.42 -15.68 11.20
C VAL A 188 2.77 -15.19 12.60
N SER A 189 4.05 -15.21 12.95
CA SER A 189 4.53 -14.75 14.25
C SER A 189 4.43 -13.24 14.42
N SER A 190 4.81 -12.45 13.39
CA SER A 190 4.76 -10.99 13.46
C SER A 190 3.33 -10.43 13.41
N CYS A 191 2.42 -11.12 12.73
CA CYS A 191 1.03 -10.69 12.53
C CYS A 191 0.01 -11.41 13.46
N HIS A 192 0.49 -12.05 14.54
CA HIS A 192 -0.34 -12.89 15.41
C HIS A 192 -1.58 -12.18 15.96
N ILE A 193 -1.50 -10.91 16.34
CA ILE A 193 -2.64 -10.13 16.87
C ILE A 193 -3.74 -10.04 15.82
N LEU A 194 -3.39 -9.73 14.57
CA LEU A 194 -4.35 -9.68 13.46
C LEU A 194 -5.00 -11.05 13.25
N LEU A 195 -4.20 -12.11 13.17
CA LEU A 195 -4.68 -13.46 12.95
C LEU A 195 -5.64 -13.91 14.07
N ASP A 196 -5.27 -13.69 15.34
CA ASP A 196 -6.08 -14.03 16.50
C ASP A 196 -7.42 -13.25 16.51
N SER A 197 -7.38 -11.98 16.12
CA SER A 197 -8.60 -11.15 16.01
C SER A 197 -9.53 -11.61 14.90
N LEU A 198 -8.99 -11.92 13.71
CA LEU A 198 -9.77 -12.42 12.59
C LEU A 198 -10.35 -13.81 12.89
N GLN A 199 -9.58 -14.67 13.56
CA GLN A 199 -10.03 -15.98 14.01
C GLN A 199 -11.20 -15.87 14.99
N LYS A 200 -11.13 -14.98 15.99
CA LYS A 200 -12.22 -14.70 16.91
C LYS A 200 -13.50 -14.28 16.17
N ILE A 201 -13.38 -13.43 15.15
CA ILE A 201 -14.52 -12.99 14.33
C ILE A 201 -15.13 -14.18 13.55
N CYS A 202 -14.30 -15.03 12.96
CA CYS A 202 -14.77 -16.21 12.23
C CYS A 202 -15.49 -17.23 13.12
N LEU A 203 -15.09 -17.35 14.40
CA LEU A 203 -15.72 -18.22 15.39
C LEU A 203 -17.06 -17.70 15.93
N MET A 204 -17.36 -16.41 15.75
CA MET A 204 -18.64 -15.81 16.18
C MET A 204 -19.76 -16.16 15.19
N HIS A 205 -20.19 -17.43 15.20
CA HIS A 205 -21.24 -17.93 14.32
C HIS A 205 -22.55 -17.14 14.49
N GLY A 206 -23.14 -16.71 13.38
CA GLY A 206 -24.47 -16.06 13.35
C GLY A 206 -24.46 -14.55 13.53
N MET A 207 -23.32 -13.89 13.68
CA MET A 207 -23.25 -12.42 13.63
C MET A 207 -23.07 -11.95 12.20
N GLU A 208 -24.00 -11.13 11.72
CA GLU A 208 -23.86 -10.43 10.45
C GLU A 208 -22.74 -9.39 10.56
N VAL A 209 -21.69 -9.58 9.79
CA VAL A 209 -20.57 -8.63 9.72
C VAL A 209 -20.77 -7.73 8.51
N ALA A 210 -21.10 -6.46 8.73
CA ALA A 210 -21.40 -5.50 7.66
C ALA A 210 -20.26 -5.32 6.64
N TYR A 211 -19.08 -5.80 6.95
CA TYR A 211 -17.87 -5.72 6.12
C TYR A 211 -17.33 -7.10 5.70
N TYR A 212 -18.15 -8.16 5.73
CA TYR A 212 -17.69 -9.53 5.48
C TYR A 212 -16.88 -9.70 4.18
N LYS A 213 -17.25 -9.00 3.09
CA LYS A 213 -16.51 -9.04 1.83
C LYS A 213 -15.07 -8.56 1.98
N LYS A 214 -14.86 -7.48 2.75
CA LYS A 214 -13.52 -6.92 3.02
C LYS A 214 -12.74 -7.81 3.98
N LEU A 215 -13.43 -8.42 4.94
CA LEU A 215 -12.86 -9.42 5.84
C LEU A 215 -12.31 -10.60 5.04
N PHE A 216 -13.10 -11.17 4.12
CA PHE A 216 -12.67 -12.29 3.29
C PHE A 216 -11.54 -11.93 2.33
N GLN A 217 -11.56 -10.72 1.77
CA GLN A 217 -10.45 -10.23 0.97
C GLN A 217 -9.16 -10.12 1.80
N THR A 218 -9.26 -9.66 3.04
CA THR A 218 -8.12 -9.59 3.96
C THR A 218 -7.61 -10.98 4.31
N ILE A 219 -8.48 -11.94 4.63
CA ILE A 219 -8.12 -13.33 4.89
C ILE A 219 -7.45 -13.96 3.65
N GLY A 220 -8.02 -13.72 2.46
CA GLY A 220 -7.44 -14.19 1.21
C GLY A 220 -6.03 -13.65 0.95
N ASN A 221 -5.81 -12.35 1.19
CA ASN A 221 -4.48 -11.75 1.09
C ASN A 221 -3.50 -12.31 2.14
N ILE A 222 -3.96 -12.59 3.36
CA ILE A 222 -3.14 -13.26 4.38
C ILE A 222 -2.68 -14.63 3.88
N ILE A 223 -3.60 -15.45 3.39
CA ILE A 223 -3.30 -16.79 2.89
C ILE A 223 -2.23 -16.76 1.77
N GLU A 224 -2.32 -15.75 0.89
CA GLU A 224 -1.43 -15.60 -0.26
C GLU A 224 -0.06 -15.01 0.12
N LEU A 225 -0.02 -14.02 1.01
CA LEU A 225 1.15 -13.16 1.18
C LEU A 225 1.95 -13.41 2.46
N ILE A 226 1.37 -14.10 3.46
CA ILE A 226 2.01 -14.26 4.76
C ILE A 226 3.11 -15.32 4.72
N GLU A 227 4.26 -15.04 5.36
CA GLU A 227 5.30 -16.05 5.61
C GLU A 227 4.85 -17.02 6.70
N LYS A 228 4.95 -18.32 6.42
CA LYS A 228 4.43 -19.41 7.26
C LYS A 228 5.51 -19.91 8.23
N ASP A 229 6.02 -19.02 9.06
CA ASP A 229 7.07 -19.30 10.07
C ASP A 229 6.55 -20.08 11.28
N ASP A 230 5.22 -20.11 11.52
CA ASP A 230 4.53 -20.90 12.55
C ASP A 230 3.40 -21.72 11.89
N ILE A 231 3.71 -22.91 11.41
CA ILE A 231 2.76 -23.79 10.72
C ILE A 231 1.57 -24.19 11.61
N PRO A 232 1.75 -24.63 12.88
CA PRO A 232 0.62 -24.99 13.74
C PRO A 232 -0.39 -23.85 13.89
N LYS A 233 0.09 -22.62 14.14
CA LYS A 233 -0.77 -21.44 14.28
C LYS A 233 -1.45 -21.05 12.96
N TYR A 234 -0.74 -21.16 11.85
CA TYR A 234 -1.30 -20.94 10.53
C TYR A 234 -2.42 -21.93 10.19
N LEU A 235 -2.24 -23.20 10.45
CA LEU A 235 -3.26 -24.22 10.23
C LEU A 235 -4.48 -24.01 11.12
N LEU A 236 -4.31 -23.65 12.38
CA LEU A 236 -5.41 -23.30 13.28
C LEU A 236 -6.20 -22.10 12.77
N PHE A 237 -5.52 -21.08 12.22
CA PHE A 237 -6.17 -19.94 11.59
C PHE A 237 -7.03 -20.37 10.39
N LEU A 238 -6.51 -21.22 9.50
CA LEU A 238 -7.24 -21.72 8.34
C LEU A 238 -8.44 -22.59 8.74
N GLU A 239 -8.28 -23.46 9.74
CA GLU A 239 -9.35 -24.31 10.26
C GLU A 239 -10.57 -23.51 10.73
N ASN A 240 -10.35 -22.32 11.30
CA ASN A 240 -11.43 -21.44 11.73
C ASN A 240 -11.95 -20.51 10.62
N ALA A 241 -11.09 -20.07 9.71
CA ALA A 241 -11.46 -19.14 8.64
C ALA A 241 -12.28 -19.81 7.52
N PHE A 242 -11.92 -21.03 7.12
CA PHE A 242 -12.55 -21.70 5.97
C PHE A 242 -14.04 -22.01 6.16
N PRO A 243 -14.50 -22.60 7.26
CA PRO A 243 -15.92 -22.83 7.47
C PRO A 243 -16.74 -21.56 7.42
N TYR A 244 -16.17 -20.46 7.96
CA TYR A 244 -16.83 -19.15 7.93
C TYR A 244 -16.94 -18.60 6.51
N MET A 245 -15.86 -18.69 5.72
CA MET A 245 -15.84 -18.24 4.30
C MET A 245 -16.78 -19.09 3.44
N ASP A 246 -16.84 -20.41 3.67
CA ASP A 246 -17.72 -21.33 2.96
C ASP A 246 -19.20 -21.04 3.21
N ASN A 247 -19.59 -20.77 4.46
CA ASN A 247 -20.94 -20.37 4.82
C ASN A 247 -21.46 -19.13 4.06
N TYR A 248 -20.54 -18.26 3.60
CA TYR A 248 -20.86 -17.08 2.79
C TYR A 248 -20.57 -17.28 1.29
N ASN A 249 -20.35 -18.52 0.84
CA ASN A 249 -20.04 -18.88 -0.55
C ASN A 249 -18.80 -18.16 -1.13
N TYR A 250 -17.81 -17.84 -0.30
CA TYR A 250 -16.58 -17.19 -0.74
C TYR A 250 -15.48 -18.20 -1.11
N HIS A 251 -15.71 -18.93 -2.22
CA HIS A 251 -14.83 -20.02 -2.65
C HIS A 251 -13.51 -19.56 -3.31
N LYS A 252 -13.37 -18.30 -3.71
CA LYS A 252 -12.18 -17.81 -4.41
C LYS A 252 -10.92 -17.91 -3.55
N GLY A 253 -11.01 -17.56 -2.26
CA GLY A 253 -9.90 -17.66 -1.31
C GLY A 253 -9.55 -19.10 -0.94
N MET A 254 -10.56 -20.00 -0.91
CA MET A 254 -10.36 -21.41 -0.56
C MET A 254 -9.59 -22.18 -1.64
N LYS A 255 -9.80 -21.87 -2.94
CA LYS A 255 -9.07 -22.51 -4.04
C LYS A 255 -7.57 -22.20 -4.02
N LEU A 256 -7.17 -21.02 -3.57
CA LEU A 256 -5.76 -20.62 -3.48
C LEU A 256 -5.00 -21.38 -2.37
N SER A 257 -5.68 -21.73 -1.27
CA SER A 257 -5.03 -22.41 -0.14
C SER A 257 -4.77 -23.90 -0.38
N LEU A 258 -5.63 -24.58 -1.15
CA LEU A 258 -5.47 -26.00 -1.48
C LEU A 258 -4.30 -26.28 -2.45
N ILE A 259 -3.81 -25.24 -3.13
CA ILE A 259 -2.67 -25.33 -4.06
C ILE A 259 -1.32 -25.10 -3.34
N HIS A 260 -1.36 -24.52 -2.12
CA HIS A 260 -0.16 -24.10 -1.38
C HIS A 260 0.08 -24.86 -0.07
N ILE A 261 -0.68 -25.93 0.19
CA ILE A 261 -0.43 -26.95 1.22
C ILE A 261 0.22 -28.15 0.59
#